data_c02993ca8de7922efde25ee4d9c257af
#
_entry.id   c02993ca8de7922efde25ee4d9c257af
#
_cell.length_a   1.000
_cell.length_b   1.000
_cell.length_c   1.000
_cell.angle_alpha   90.00
_cell.angle_beta   90.00
_cell.angle_gamma   90.00
#
_symmetry.space_group_name_H-M   'P 1'
#
loop_
_entity.id
_entity.type
_entity.pdbx_description
1 polymer ?
#
loop_
_entity_poly.entity_id
_entity_poly.type
_entity_poly.pdbx_seq_one_letter_code
_entity_poly.pdbx_strand_id
1 'polypeptide(L)'
;LPHLGLDSATINDVEFGLIGVPWDAGTTNRSGPRHGPRQMRDLSTMIRAMNGATRIKPFEMANFADLGDAPVNPADIQDCMYRITEFYKKIKSKGIIPMTIGGDHLTSLPVLRALAADEPVGMIHFDAHTDLFESYFDGFKYTHGTPFRRAIEEGLLDPKRVIQIGIRGTMYDGCLLYTSPSPRD
;
A
#
# COMPACT_ATOMS: atom_id res chain seq x y z
N LEU A 1 17.64 -6.12 7.80
CA LEU A 1 17.79 -5.88 6.36
C LEU A 1 18.86 -4.82 6.13
N PRO A 2 19.69 -4.92 5.06
CA PRO A 2 20.53 -3.83 4.66
C PRO A 2 19.69 -2.62 4.24
N HIS A 3 20.12 -1.42 4.62
CA HIS A 3 19.51 -0.17 4.15
C HIS A 3 20.24 0.28 2.88
N LEU A 4 19.53 0.45 1.78
CA LEU A 4 20.08 0.81 0.48
C LEU A 4 19.35 2.01 -0.12
N GLY A 5 20.10 2.99 -0.60
CA GLY A 5 19.55 4.03 -1.47
C GLY A 5 19.28 3.49 -2.88
N LEU A 6 18.36 4.11 -3.62
CA LEU A 6 18.01 3.71 -5.00
C LEU A 6 19.19 3.85 -5.98
N ASP A 7 20.20 4.63 -5.62
CA ASP A 7 21.42 4.84 -6.43
C ASP A 7 22.58 3.93 -5.99
N SER A 8 22.33 3.00 -5.05
CA SER A 8 23.35 2.04 -4.62
C SER A 8 23.78 1.15 -5.77
N ALA A 9 25.08 0.83 -5.84
CA ALA A 9 25.63 -0.08 -6.86
C ALA A 9 25.04 -1.50 -6.78
N THR A 10 24.57 -1.92 -5.60
CA THR A 10 23.99 -3.26 -5.35
C THR A 10 22.47 -3.27 -5.44
N ILE A 11 21.84 -2.18 -5.85
CA ILE A 11 20.38 -2.08 -5.91
C ILE A 11 19.76 -3.09 -6.89
N ASN A 12 20.48 -3.44 -7.95
CA ASN A 12 20.00 -4.37 -8.96
C ASN A 12 19.97 -5.85 -8.48
N ASP A 13 20.60 -6.14 -7.35
CA ASP A 13 20.57 -7.47 -6.73
C ASP A 13 19.34 -7.63 -5.79
N VAL A 14 18.60 -6.56 -5.56
CA VAL A 14 17.44 -6.56 -4.66
C VAL A 14 16.21 -7.06 -5.40
N GLU A 15 15.58 -8.11 -4.87
CA GLU A 15 14.31 -8.65 -5.39
C GLU A 15 13.10 -8.02 -4.68
N PHE A 16 13.19 -7.85 -3.34
CA PHE A 16 12.12 -7.29 -2.51
C PHE A 16 12.61 -6.06 -1.75
N GLY A 17 11.93 -4.94 -1.94
CA GLY A 17 12.23 -3.67 -1.27
C GLY A 17 11.22 -3.32 -0.20
N LEU A 18 11.66 -3.22 1.07
CA LEU A 18 10.85 -2.68 2.15
C LEU A 18 10.83 -1.15 2.02
N ILE A 19 9.64 -0.56 1.97
CA ILE A 19 9.45 0.88 1.77
C ILE A 19 8.46 1.40 2.79
N GLY A 20 8.84 2.43 3.54
CA GLY A 20 7.92 3.16 4.39
C GLY A 20 7.18 4.25 3.63
N VAL A 21 5.90 4.47 3.97
CA VAL A 21 5.12 5.62 3.52
C VAL A 21 4.54 6.32 4.75
N PRO A 22 5.31 7.19 5.42
CA PRO A 22 4.95 7.80 6.69
C PRO A 22 3.94 8.96 6.50
N TRP A 23 2.77 8.66 5.93
CA TRP A 23 1.74 9.63 5.61
C TRP A 23 0.35 9.16 6.03
N ASP A 24 -0.45 10.05 6.62
CA ASP A 24 -1.80 9.75 7.11
C ASP A 24 -2.77 10.93 7.01
N ALA A 25 -2.57 11.80 6.00
CA ALA A 25 -3.49 12.91 5.77
C ALA A 25 -4.84 12.49 5.17
N GLY A 26 -4.99 11.22 4.78
CA GLY A 26 -6.27 10.64 4.36
C GLY A 26 -7.13 10.13 5.52
N THR A 27 -6.67 10.19 6.77
CA THR A 27 -7.46 9.74 7.93
C THR A 27 -8.67 10.64 8.18
N THR A 28 -9.82 10.04 8.50
CA THR A 28 -11.08 10.78 8.74
C THR A 28 -11.35 11.07 10.22
N ASN A 29 -10.59 10.46 11.13
CA ASN A 29 -10.81 10.61 12.58
C ASN A 29 -9.49 10.86 13.32
N ARG A 30 -8.61 9.85 13.43
CA ARG A 30 -7.39 9.94 14.24
C ARG A 30 -6.15 9.80 13.37
N SER A 31 -5.22 10.76 13.47
CA SER A 31 -3.87 10.64 12.94
C SER A 31 -3.03 9.66 13.78
N GLY A 32 -1.91 9.19 13.22
CA GLY A 32 -0.97 8.30 13.90
C GLY A 32 -0.40 7.20 13.00
N PRO A 33 -1.12 6.70 11.96
CA PRO A 33 -0.58 5.69 11.05
C PRO A 33 0.76 6.07 10.41
N ARG A 34 1.07 7.37 10.25
CA ARG A 34 2.38 7.85 9.76
C ARG A 34 3.58 7.36 10.55
N HIS A 35 3.38 6.92 11.80
CA HIS A 35 4.45 6.37 12.65
C HIS A 35 4.69 4.87 12.41
N GLY A 36 3.83 4.21 11.63
CA GLY A 36 3.90 2.77 11.34
C GLY A 36 5.25 2.32 10.78
N PRO A 37 5.81 2.96 9.73
CA PRO A 37 7.10 2.55 9.16
C PRO A 37 8.23 2.55 10.17
N ARG A 38 8.34 3.59 10.98
CA ARG A 38 9.36 3.68 12.03
C ARG A 38 9.17 2.58 13.08
N GLN A 39 7.96 2.40 13.58
CA GLN A 39 7.67 1.41 14.60
C GLN A 39 7.96 -0.03 14.11
N MET A 40 7.63 -0.33 12.86
CA MET A 40 7.95 -1.63 12.26
C MET A 40 9.46 -1.86 12.18
N ARG A 41 10.26 -0.85 11.80
CA ARG A 41 11.72 -0.94 11.79
C ARG A 41 12.29 -1.15 13.18
N ASP A 42 11.83 -0.40 14.18
CA ASP A 42 12.26 -0.55 15.57
C ASP A 42 12.01 -1.97 16.08
N LEU A 43 10.80 -2.52 15.83
CA LEU A 43 10.45 -3.89 16.23
C LEU A 43 11.18 -4.96 15.42
N SER A 44 11.57 -4.67 14.18
CA SER A 44 12.25 -5.62 13.29
C SER A 44 13.61 -6.09 13.84
N THR A 45 14.20 -5.35 14.76
CA THR A 45 15.44 -5.74 15.45
C THR A 45 15.30 -7.05 16.23
N MET A 46 14.06 -7.43 16.59
CA MET A 46 13.74 -8.66 17.33
C MET A 46 13.36 -9.84 16.45
N ILE A 47 13.30 -9.67 15.13
CA ILE A 47 12.92 -10.74 14.20
C ILE A 47 13.99 -11.83 14.18
N ARG A 48 13.52 -13.09 14.17
CA ARG A 48 14.37 -14.27 13.97
C ARG A 48 14.42 -14.65 12.51
N ALA A 49 15.53 -15.24 12.09
CA ALA A 49 15.78 -15.60 10.69
C ALA A 49 14.83 -16.68 10.13
N MET A 50 14.17 -17.45 10.99
CA MET A 50 13.34 -18.59 10.61
C MET A 50 11.94 -18.47 11.23
N ASN A 51 10.90 -18.72 10.43
CA ASN A 51 9.54 -18.90 10.93
C ASN A 51 9.41 -20.22 11.65
N GLY A 52 8.97 -20.21 12.91
CA GLY A 52 8.92 -21.39 13.77
C GLY A 52 7.92 -22.47 13.32
N ALA A 53 6.81 -22.09 12.70
CA ALA A 53 5.77 -23.00 12.25
C ALA A 53 6.09 -23.63 10.88
N THR A 54 6.52 -22.81 9.92
CA THR A 54 6.76 -23.27 8.53
C THR A 54 8.20 -23.69 8.28
N ARG A 55 9.13 -23.38 9.19
CA ARG A 55 10.58 -23.56 9.03
C ARG A 55 11.20 -22.78 7.86
N ILE A 56 10.46 -21.86 7.26
CA ILE A 56 10.93 -21.02 6.16
C ILE A 56 11.90 -19.98 6.70
N LYS A 57 12.97 -19.74 5.94
CA LYS A 57 13.98 -18.73 6.15
C LYS A 57 13.98 -17.77 4.96
N PRO A 58 13.18 -16.69 4.98
CA PRO A 58 12.97 -15.82 3.82
C PRO A 58 14.27 -15.24 3.25
N PHE A 59 15.19 -14.85 4.13
CA PHE A 59 16.45 -14.21 3.74
C PHE A 59 17.49 -15.16 3.11
N GLU A 60 17.22 -16.47 3.13
CA GLU A 60 18.01 -17.46 2.37
C GLU A 60 17.36 -17.74 1.00
N MET A 61 16.12 -17.28 0.76
CA MET A 61 15.35 -17.57 -0.45
C MET A 61 15.35 -16.41 -1.46
N ALA A 62 15.51 -15.18 -0.98
CA ALA A 62 15.47 -14.00 -1.83
C ALA A 62 16.27 -12.85 -1.21
N ASN A 63 16.62 -11.88 -2.04
CA ASN A 63 17.37 -10.69 -1.64
C ASN A 63 16.43 -9.55 -1.25
N PHE A 64 16.46 -9.20 0.03
CA PHE A 64 15.65 -8.14 0.62
C PHE A 64 16.51 -6.95 1.01
N ALA A 65 16.00 -5.74 0.81
CA ALA A 65 16.60 -4.52 1.35
C ALA A 65 15.54 -3.57 1.91
N ASP A 66 15.92 -2.75 2.88
CA ASP A 66 15.14 -1.58 3.31
C ASP A 66 15.54 -0.39 2.42
N LEU A 67 14.61 0.11 1.62
CA LEU A 67 14.81 1.20 0.67
C LEU A 67 14.45 2.57 1.26
N GLY A 68 14.22 2.62 2.58
CA GLY A 68 13.87 3.85 3.27
C GLY A 68 12.40 4.23 3.12
N ASP A 69 12.13 5.52 3.28
CA ASP A 69 10.79 6.08 3.17
C ASP A 69 10.57 6.78 1.83
N ALA A 70 9.39 6.60 1.26
CA ALA A 70 8.95 7.41 0.13
C ALA A 70 8.85 8.89 0.55
N PRO A 71 9.19 9.84 -0.33
CA PRO A 71 9.10 11.26 -0.03
C PRO A 71 7.63 11.67 0.11
N VAL A 72 7.28 12.30 1.24
CA VAL A 72 5.92 12.76 1.54
C VAL A 72 5.86 14.26 1.71
N ASN A 73 4.71 14.84 1.37
CA ASN A 73 4.38 16.22 1.68
C ASN A 73 3.12 16.25 2.56
N PRO A 74 3.24 16.50 3.87
CA PRO A 74 2.10 16.46 4.77
C PRO A 74 1.12 17.63 4.59
N ALA A 75 1.50 18.66 3.86
CA ALA A 75 0.70 19.88 3.67
C ALA A 75 -0.18 19.85 2.40
N ASP A 76 0.12 18.94 1.46
CA ASP A 76 -0.62 18.84 0.20
C ASP A 76 -0.82 17.38 -0.21
N ILE A 77 -2.07 16.95 -0.24
CA ILE A 77 -2.45 15.57 -0.56
C ILE A 77 -2.09 15.22 -2.01
N GLN A 78 -2.31 16.12 -2.96
CA GLN A 78 -2.05 15.86 -4.38
C GLN A 78 -0.55 15.76 -4.66
N ASP A 79 0.23 16.72 -4.13
CA ASP A 79 1.69 16.67 -4.24
C ASP A 79 2.26 15.45 -3.53
N CYS A 80 1.71 15.07 -2.36
CA CYS A 80 2.15 13.87 -1.65
C CYS A 80 1.91 12.60 -2.48
N MET A 81 0.69 12.43 -3.04
CA MET A 81 0.38 11.28 -3.90
C MET A 81 1.28 11.26 -5.15
N TYR A 82 1.53 12.43 -5.76
CA TYR A 82 2.45 12.53 -6.90
C TYR A 82 3.87 12.05 -6.53
N ARG A 83 4.43 12.54 -5.43
CA ARG A 83 5.79 12.14 -4.96
C ARG A 83 5.91 10.65 -4.68
N ILE A 84 4.91 10.07 -4.01
CA ILE A 84 4.85 8.64 -3.75
C ILE A 84 4.79 7.88 -5.08
N THR A 85 3.93 8.28 -6.01
CA THR A 85 3.82 7.64 -7.33
C THR A 85 5.15 7.64 -8.07
N GLU A 86 5.82 8.79 -8.16
CA GLU A 86 7.10 8.92 -8.85
C GLU A 86 8.23 8.09 -8.18
N PHE A 87 8.20 7.97 -6.86
CA PHE A 87 9.12 7.10 -6.14
C PHE A 87 8.90 5.63 -6.50
N TYR A 88 7.66 5.16 -6.50
CA TYR A 88 7.33 3.77 -6.83
C TYR A 88 7.55 3.44 -8.33
N LYS A 89 7.43 4.40 -9.23
CA LYS A 89 7.85 4.22 -10.64
C LYS A 89 9.34 3.88 -10.74
N LYS A 90 10.18 4.53 -9.94
CA LYS A 90 11.62 4.21 -9.88
C LYS A 90 11.88 2.81 -9.33
N ILE A 91 11.13 2.38 -8.32
CA ILE A 91 11.20 1.01 -7.78
C ILE A 91 10.81 0.00 -8.87
N LYS A 92 9.67 0.22 -9.54
CA LYS A 92 9.18 -0.62 -10.64
C LYS A 92 10.20 -0.72 -11.78
N SER A 93 10.81 0.40 -12.19
CA SER A 93 11.79 0.42 -13.28
C SER A 93 13.06 -0.38 -13.00
N LYS A 94 13.34 -0.68 -11.72
CA LYS A 94 14.45 -1.55 -11.29
C LYS A 94 14.04 -3.02 -11.15
N GLY A 95 12.77 -3.36 -11.43
CA GLY A 95 12.26 -4.72 -11.28
C GLY A 95 12.07 -5.18 -9.82
N ILE A 96 12.14 -4.26 -8.86
CA ILE A 96 12.01 -4.58 -7.44
C ILE A 96 10.54 -4.72 -7.06
N ILE A 97 10.21 -5.78 -6.35
CA ILE A 97 8.87 -6.01 -5.79
C ILE A 97 8.75 -5.20 -4.49
N PRO A 98 7.86 -4.19 -4.40
CA PRO A 98 7.73 -3.39 -3.21
C PRO A 98 6.94 -4.11 -2.10
N MET A 99 7.46 -4.05 -0.88
CA MET A 99 6.78 -4.38 0.37
C MET A 99 6.52 -3.08 1.12
N THR A 100 5.32 -2.53 0.98
CA THR A 100 4.98 -1.22 1.53
C THR A 100 4.50 -1.31 2.97
N ILE A 101 5.06 -0.46 3.82
CA ILE A 101 4.53 -0.21 5.17
C ILE A 101 3.94 1.19 5.18
N GLY A 102 2.62 1.28 5.23
CA GLY A 102 1.91 2.56 5.36
C GLY A 102 1.95 3.12 6.77
N GLY A 103 1.46 4.15 6.89
CA GLY A 103 0.52 5.21 6.74
C GLY A 103 -0.95 4.75 6.74
N ASP A 104 -1.78 5.67 6.39
CA ASP A 104 -3.19 5.35 6.19
C ASP A 104 -3.42 4.61 4.85
N HIS A 105 -4.65 4.12 4.64
CA HIS A 105 -4.95 3.28 3.49
C HIS A 105 -5.00 4.04 2.16
N LEU A 106 -5.10 5.38 2.18
CA LEU A 106 -5.00 6.19 0.96
C LEU A 106 -3.63 6.01 0.26
N THR A 107 -2.60 5.62 1.00
CA THR A 107 -1.26 5.32 0.44
C THR A 107 -1.29 4.25 -0.64
N SER A 108 -2.30 3.38 -0.67
CA SER A 108 -2.47 2.37 -1.71
C SER A 108 -2.72 2.97 -3.10
N LEU A 109 -3.41 4.12 -3.18
CA LEU A 109 -3.71 4.74 -4.48
C LEU A 109 -2.47 5.19 -5.25
N PRO A 110 -1.55 6.01 -4.69
CA PRO A 110 -0.34 6.41 -5.41
C PRO A 110 0.59 5.23 -5.72
N VAL A 111 0.60 4.17 -4.89
CA VAL A 111 1.34 2.94 -5.18
C VAL A 111 0.74 2.24 -6.40
N LEU A 112 -0.58 2.09 -6.46
CA LEU A 112 -1.28 1.50 -7.61
C LEU A 112 -1.07 2.32 -8.88
N ARG A 113 -1.08 3.66 -8.82
CA ARG A 113 -0.77 4.53 -9.96
C ARG A 113 0.60 4.26 -10.57
N ALA A 114 1.57 3.85 -9.77
CA ALA A 114 2.89 3.47 -10.27
C ALA A 114 2.91 2.01 -10.80
N LEU A 115 2.38 1.07 -10.02
CA LEU A 115 2.50 -0.36 -10.34
C LEU A 115 1.59 -0.77 -11.50
N ALA A 116 0.38 -0.22 -11.57
CA ALA A 116 -0.63 -0.52 -12.60
C ALA A 116 -0.61 0.47 -13.78
N ALA A 117 0.49 1.23 -13.98
CA ALA A 117 0.56 2.24 -15.03
C ALA A 117 0.44 1.67 -16.45
N ASP A 118 0.86 0.43 -16.66
CA ASP A 118 0.87 -0.19 -18.01
C ASP A 118 -0.40 -1.00 -18.26
N GLU A 119 -0.94 -1.63 -17.23
CA GLU A 119 -2.17 -2.45 -17.31
C GLU A 119 -2.87 -2.53 -15.95
N PRO A 120 -4.21 -2.70 -15.93
CA PRO A 120 -4.95 -2.90 -14.69
C PRO A 120 -4.50 -4.16 -13.96
N VAL A 121 -4.35 -4.07 -12.64
CA VAL A 121 -3.99 -5.21 -11.79
C VAL A 121 -5.21 -5.82 -11.08
N GLY A 122 -5.10 -7.08 -10.66
CA GLY A 122 -6.00 -7.69 -9.70
C GLY A 122 -5.60 -7.33 -8.28
N MET A 123 -6.50 -7.57 -7.31
CA MET A 123 -6.23 -7.29 -5.89
C MET A 123 -6.81 -8.38 -4.99
N ILE A 124 -6.02 -8.79 -3.99
CA ILE A 124 -6.51 -9.51 -2.83
C ILE A 124 -6.41 -8.57 -1.64
N HIS A 125 -7.56 -8.21 -1.06
CA HIS A 125 -7.67 -7.20 -0.01
C HIS A 125 -8.17 -7.82 1.29
N PHE A 126 -7.35 -7.81 2.33
CA PHE A 126 -7.70 -8.27 3.67
C PHE A 126 -8.02 -7.06 4.55
N ASP A 127 -9.29 -6.77 4.76
CA ASP A 127 -9.72 -5.62 5.53
C ASP A 127 -11.11 -5.81 6.14
N ALA A 128 -11.45 -4.98 7.13
CA ALA A 128 -12.79 -4.84 7.67
C ALA A 128 -13.71 -3.99 6.78
N HIS A 129 -13.14 -3.13 5.93
CA HIS A 129 -13.84 -2.15 5.12
C HIS A 129 -13.57 -2.37 3.62
N THR A 130 -14.49 -1.91 2.79
CA THR A 130 -14.34 -2.05 1.33
C THR A 130 -13.36 -1.02 0.73
N ASP A 131 -13.27 0.15 1.35
CA ASP A 131 -12.55 1.34 0.89
C ASP A 131 -12.91 1.76 -0.55
N LEU A 132 -14.22 1.60 -0.85
CA LEU A 132 -14.86 1.92 -2.12
C LEU A 132 -15.83 3.11 -2.01
N PHE A 133 -15.78 3.87 -0.93
CA PHE A 133 -16.63 5.04 -0.77
C PHE A 133 -16.37 6.09 -1.86
N GLU A 134 -17.42 6.77 -2.27
CA GLU A 134 -17.32 7.81 -3.28
C GLU A 134 -16.56 9.01 -2.74
N SER A 135 -16.93 9.47 -1.55
CA SER A 135 -16.35 10.64 -0.91
C SER A 135 -16.68 10.67 0.59
N TYR A 136 -15.99 11.56 1.30
CA TYR A 136 -16.28 11.97 2.67
C TYR A 136 -16.41 13.49 2.72
N PHE A 137 -16.93 14.05 3.83
CA PHE A 137 -16.92 15.49 4.08
C PHE A 137 -17.39 16.33 2.87
N ASP A 138 -18.65 16.13 2.46
CA ASP A 138 -19.31 16.88 1.38
C ASP A 138 -18.57 16.83 0.03
N GLY A 139 -18.03 15.67 -0.33
CA GLY A 139 -17.44 15.42 -1.66
C GLY A 139 -15.92 15.30 -1.70
N PHE A 140 -15.25 15.24 -0.55
CA PHE A 140 -13.81 15.02 -0.52
C PHE A 140 -13.47 13.58 -0.90
N LYS A 141 -12.73 13.41 -2.01
CA LYS A 141 -12.53 12.12 -2.68
C LYS A 141 -11.27 11.35 -2.27
N TYR A 142 -10.39 11.96 -1.47
CA TYR A 142 -9.08 11.37 -1.13
C TYR A 142 -8.95 11.15 0.37
N THR A 143 -9.52 10.03 0.84
CA THR A 143 -9.41 9.56 2.22
C THR A 143 -9.01 8.10 2.27
N HIS A 144 -8.70 7.58 3.45
CA HIS A 144 -8.36 6.18 3.66
C HIS A 144 -9.49 5.20 3.27
N GLY A 145 -10.75 5.65 3.18
CA GLY A 145 -11.89 4.82 2.76
C GLY A 145 -12.25 4.92 1.28
N THR A 146 -11.44 5.59 0.45
CA THR A 146 -11.78 5.84 -0.96
C THR A 146 -10.75 5.33 -1.99
N PRO A 147 -9.59 4.75 -1.61
CA PRO A 147 -8.49 4.51 -2.54
C PRO A 147 -8.88 3.54 -3.67
N PHE A 148 -9.61 2.48 -3.38
CA PHE A 148 -9.93 1.48 -4.40
C PHE A 148 -11.05 1.93 -5.34
N ARG A 149 -11.96 2.81 -4.87
CA ARG A 149 -12.90 3.49 -5.76
C ARG A 149 -12.14 4.33 -6.79
N ARG A 150 -11.19 5.14 -6.34
CA ARG A 150 -10.33 5.94 -7.23
C ARG A 150 -9.52 5.05 -8.17
N ALA A 151 -8.94 3.97 -7.66
CA ALA A 151 -8.15 3.04 -8.48
C ALA A 151 -8.98 2.37 -9.59
N ILE A 152 -10.24 2.04 -9.33
CA ILE A 152 -11.15 1.51 -10.36
C ILE A 152 -11.53 2.60 -11.37
N GLU A 153 -11.88 3.79 -10.91
CA GLU A 153 -12.23 4.92 -11.79
C GLU A 153 -11.07 5.36 -12.69
N GLU A 154 -9.84 5.24 -12.21
CA GLU A 154 -8.61 5.53 -12.96
C GLU A 154 -8.16 4.36 -13.84
N GLY A 155 -8.87 3.21 -13.83
CA GLY A 155 -8.53 2.02 -14.62
C GLY A 155 -7.29 1.27 -14.12
N LEU A 156 -6.89 1.46 -12.86
CA LEU A 156 -5.72 0.81 -12.25
C LEU A 156 -6.05 -0.58 -11.70
N LEU A 157 -7.29 -0.79 -11.25
CA LEU A 157 -7.79 -2.08 -10.78
C LEU A 157 -8.84 -2.63 -11.76
N ASP A 158 -8.69 -3.92 -12.10
CA ASP A 158 -9.74 -4.67 -12.79
C ASP A 158 -10.74 -5.20 -11.74
N PRO A 159 -11.97 -4.68 -11.66
CA PRO A 159 -12.94 -5.09 -10.64
C PRO A 159 -13.34 -6.57 -10.76
N LYS A 160 -13.12 -7.22 -11.89
CA LYS A 160 -13.38 -8.65 -12.08
C LYS A 160 -12.27 -9.53 -11.47
N ARG A 161 -11.15 -8.95 -11.12
CA ARG A 161 -9.99 -9.62 -10.50
C ARG A 161 -9.72 -9.11 -9.07
N VAL A 162 -10.75 -8.62 -8.38
CA VAL A 162 -10.66 -8.15 -6.99
C VAL A 162 -11.38 -9.11 -6.05
N ILE A 163 -10.71 -9.49 -4.97
CA ILE A 163 -11.28 -10.27 -3.87
C ILE A 163 -11.05 -9.49 -2.57
N GLN A 164 -12.13 -9.25 -1.83
CA GLN A 164 -12.06 -8.62 -0.50
C GLN A 164 -12.45 -9.63 0.57
N ILE A 165 -11.62 -9.79 1.59
CA ILE A 165 -11.75 -10.81 2.64
C ILE A 165 -11.83 -10.12 4.00
N GLY A 166 -12.85 -10.49 4.79
CA GLY A 166 -13.03 -9.97 6.16
C GLY A 166 -13.90 -8.71 6.25
N ILE A 167 -14.57 -8.33 5.17
CA ILE A 167 -15.46 -7.15 5.15
C ILE A 167 -16.58 -7.32 6.17
N ARG A 168 -16.72 -6.34 7.07
CA ARG A 168 -17.70 -6.33 8.15
C ARG A 168 -18.05 -4.91 8.63
N GLY A 169 -17.49 -3.89 8.00
CA GLY A 169 -17.81 -2.50 8.27
C GLY A 169 -19.21 -2.14 7.76
N THR A 170 -19.84 -1.17 8.42
CA THR A 170 -21.09 -0.57 7.93
C THR A 170 -20.83 0.25 6.68
N MET A 171 -21.81 0.29 5.79
CA MET A 171 -21.76 1.04 4.55
C MET A 171 -22.84 2.11 4.53
N TYR A 172 -22.55 3.23 3.88
CA TYR A 172 -23.57 4.21 3.53
C TYR A 172 -24.34 3.71 2.30
N ASP A 173 -25.60 4.05 2.18
CA ASP A 173 -26.50 3.57 1.12
C ASP A 173 -25.88 3.71 -0.29
N GLY A 174 -26.07 2.66 -1.11
CA GLY A 174 -25.79 2.69 -2.55
C GLY A 174 -24.32 2.70 -2.97
N CYS A 175 -23.40 2.49 -2.06
CA CYS A 175 -21.97 2.71 -2.32
C CYS A 175 -21.22 1.55 -3.00
N LEU A 176 -21.91 0.45 -3.36
CA LEU A 176 -21.27 -0.70 -4.00
C LEU A 176 -21.13 -0.51 -5.49
N LEU A 177 -19.89 -0.49 -5.98
CA LEU A 177 -19.59 -0.58 -7.41
C LEU A 177 -19.75 -2.00 -7.95
N TYR A 178 -19.67 -2.99 -7.07
CA TYR A 178 -19.86 -4.41 -7.38
C TYR A 178 -20.08 -5.18 -6.07
N THR A 179 -20.64 -6.36 -6.17
CA THR A 179 -20.76 -7.29 -5.04
C THR A 179 -19.51 -8.17 -4.99
N SER A 180 -18.76 -8.12 -3.91
CA SER A 180 -17.73 -9.12 -3.65
C SER A 180 -18.35 -10.31 -2.92
N PRO A 181 -18.02 -11.56 -3.27
CA PRO A 181 -18.49 -12.71 -2.51
C PRO A 181 -17.93 -12.63 -1.08
N SER A 182 -18.83 -12.73 -0.11
CA SER A 182 -18.46 -12.88 1.30
C SER A 182 -18.40 -14.37 1.63
N PRO A 183 -17.45 -14.83 2.46
CA PRO A 183 -17.44 -16.21 2.94
C PRO A 183 -18.64 -16.58 3.82
N ARG A 184 -19.56 -15.65 4.07
CA ARG A 184 -20.77 -15.84 4.87
C ARG A 184 -22.07 -15.87 4.04
N ASP A 185 -21.97 -15.71 2.74
CA ASP A 185 -23.09 -15.76 1.78
C ASP A 185 -23.24 -17.16 1.20
#